data_0bc04693e7510751e0cbfa4451545d7d
#
_entry.id   0bc04693e7510751e0cbfa4451545d7d
#
_cell.length_a   1.000
_cell.length_b   1.000
_cell.length_c   1.000
_cell.angle_alpha   90.00
_cell.angle_beta   90.00
_cell.angle_gamma   90.00
#
_symmetry.space_group_name_H-M   'P 1'
#
loop_
_entity.id
_entity.type
_entity.pdbx_description
1 polymer ?
#
loop_
_entity_poly.entity_id
_entity_poly.type
_entity_poly.pdbx_seq_one_letter_code
_entity_poly.pdbx_strand_id
1 'polypeptide(L)'
;MKIGINRWTLPPALSLAECFRLAKTAGFDSIEINIAEDGELTTTSDEAAVRSIVASAREAGIELSSLSTGLGWRYPLASMDAATREKGAAIISKSLEVANWMSVDTILVVPGVVNPDAPYDEVYKYALEGLKALAPEAERRGVYIGVENVWNKFLLSPLEFARFVDETGSPNVGAYFDAGNILQYGYPDQWIRILGSRIKKVHVKDFKSNINNGTGFCNPLQGDVPWAKVRAALEAIGYDEYVTGEVEGYKVYPELGLKHIADSLRAVFQG
;
A
#
# COMPACT_ATOMS: atom_id res chain seq x y z
N MET A 1 -2.44 -7.36 -15.64
CA MET A 1 -2.05 -7.06 -14.22
C MET A 1 -1.85 -8.36 -13.45
N LYS A 2 -0.84 -8.43 -12.58
CA LYS A 2 -0.62 -9.56 -11.64
C LYS A 2 -1.44 -9.36 -10.37
N ILE A 3 -1.92 -10.44 -9.76
CA ILE A 3 -2.67 -10.36 -8.50
C ILE A 3 -1.77 -10.63 -7.30
N GLY A 4 -1.90 -9.81 -6.27
CA GLY A 4 -1.14 -9.92 -5.02
C GLY A 4 -2.03 -9.96 -3.79
N ILE A 5 -1.42 -10.24 -2.64
CA ILE A 5 -2.05 -10.19 -1.33
C ILE A 5 -1.14 -9.47 -0.33
N ASN A 6 -1.70 -8.63 0.54
CA ASN A 6 -0.94 -8.03 1.62
C ASN A 6 -0.82 -9.02 2.79
N ARG A 7 0.34 -9.05 3.45
CA ARG A 7 0.64 -9.90 4.60
C ARG A 7 -0.37 -9.75 5.76
N TRP A 8 -0.95 -8.56 5.93
CA TRP A 8 -1.96 -8.34 6.99
C TRP A 8 -3.23 -9.16 6.81
N THR A 9 -3.54 -9.61 5.59
CA THR A 9 -4.69 -10.49 5.31
C THR A 9 -4.48 -11.91 5.86
N LEU A 10 -3.23 -12.33 6.04
CA LEU A 10 -2.89 -13.68 6.51
C LEU A 10 -2.85 -13.71 8.05
N PRO A 11 -3.10 -14.89 8.66
CA PRO A 11 -3.04 -15.03 10.12
C PRO A 11 -1.72 -14.50 10.70
N PRO A 12 -1.77 -13.66 11.76
CA PRO A 12 -0.57 -13.02 12.29
C PRO A 12 0.44 -13.99 12.92
N ALA A 13 -0.01 -15.16 13.35
CA ALA A 13 0.85 -16.19 13.95
C ALA A 13 1.73 -16.94 12.94
N LEU A 14 1.45 -16.82 11.64
CA LEU A 14 2.25 -17.49 10.61
C LEU A 14 3.56 -16.77 10.37
N SER A 15 4.64 -17.53 10.20
CA SER A 15 5.91 -17.02 9.70
C SER A 15 5.79 -16.50 8.27
N LEU A 16 6.72 -15.65 7.83
CA LEU A 16 6.76 -15.20 6.43
C LEU A 16 6.87 -16.35 5.44
N ALA A 17 7.68 -17.36 5.75
CA ALA A 17 7.81 -18.57 4.91
C ALA A 17 6.48 -19.32 4.77
N GLU A 18 5.69 -19.43 5.82
CA GLU A 18 4.34 -20.03 5.77
C GLU A 18 3.39 -19.17 4.97
N CYS A 19 3.46 -17.84 5.15
CA CYS A 19 2.66 -16.89 4.38
C CYS A 19 2.95 -16.98 2.87
N PHE A 20 4.22 -17.10 2.49
CA PHE A 20 4.63 -17.25 1.10
C PHE A 20 4.03 -18.51 0.46
N ARG A 21 4.16 -19.66 1.14
CA ARG A 21 3.58 -20.92 0.65
C ARG A 21 2.06 -20.84 0.55
N LEU A 22 1.42 -20.29 1.56
CA LEU A 22 -0.04 -20.18 1.61
C LEU A 22 -0.59 -19.25 0.52
N ALA A 23 0.02 -18.08 0.33
CA ALA A 23 -0.35 -17.16 -0.75
C ALA A 23 -0.16 -17.81 -2.14
N LYS A 24 0.97 -18.49 -2.35
CA LYS A 24 1.22 -19.21 -3.60
C LYS A 24 0.20 -20.32 -3.85
N THR A 25 -0.11 -21.11 -2.83
CA THR A 25 -1.11 -22.19 -2.91
C THR A 25 -2.51 -21.65 -3.19
N ALA A 26 -2.88 -20.50 -2.63
CA ALA A 26 -4.14 -19.83 -2.92
C ALA A 26 -4.23 -19.28 -4.35
N GLY A 27 -3.08 -19.16 -5.05
CA GLY A 27 -3.00 -18.77 -6.46
C GLY A 27 -2.60 -17.32 -6.69
N PHE A 28 -2.05 -16.61 -5.71
CA PHE A 28 -1.49 -15.27 -5.91
C PHE A 28 -0.16 -15.34 -6.68
N ASP A 29 0.08 -14.30 -7.48
CA ASP A 29 1.35 -14.11 -8.19
C ASP A 29 2.39 -13.48 -7.24
N SER A 30 1.94 -12.64 -6.30
CA SER A 30 2.81 -11.90 -5.40
C SER A 30 2.24 -11.74 -4.00
N ILE A 31 3.13 -11.35 -3.07
CA ILE A 31 2.77 -10.91 -1.74
C ILE A 31 3.49 -9.58 -1.43
N GLU A 32 2.75 -8.65 -0.82
CA GLU A 32 3.31 -7.47 -0.19
C GLU A 32 3.60 -7.80 1.27
N ILE A 33 4.82 -7.54 1.74
CA ILE A 33 5.19 -7.76 3.14
C ILE A 33 5.29 -6.44 3.90
N ASN A 34 5.29 -6.55 5.24
CA ASN A 34 5.21 -5.40 6.11
C ASN A 34 6.46 -5.29 6.98
N ILE A 35 7.01 -4.07 7.08
CA ILE A 35 8.06 -3.74 8.05
C ILE A 35 7.42 -3.16 9.32
N ALA A 36 7.88 -3.60 10.49
CA ALA A 36 7.34 -3.23 11.80
C ALA A 36 8.45 -2.92 12.82
N GLU A 37 8.10 -2.63 14.07
CA GLU A 37 9.08 -2.49 15.15
C GLU A 37 9.54 -3.87 15.68
N ASP A 38 8.72 -4.91 15.51
CA ASP A 38 8.98 -6.30 15.94
C ASP A 38 8.57 -7.30 14.84
N GLY A 39 8.94 -8.56 15.03
CA GLY A 39 8.67 -9.64 14.07
C GLY A 39 9.88 -10.02 13.21
N GLU A 40 9.62 -10.68 12.06
CA GLU A 40 10.69 -11.19 11.19
C GLU A 40 11.33 -10.12 10.30
N LEU A 41 10.58 -9.06 9.95
CA LEU A 41 11.08 -7.92 9.19
C LEU A 41 10.86 -6.64 9.98
N THR A 42 11.93 -6.06 10.46
CA THR A 42 11.88 -4.91 11.37
C THR A 42 12.69 -3.72 10.87
N THR A 43 12.45 -2.56 11.48
CA THR A 43 13.24 -1.34 11.24
C THR A 43 14.72 -1.49 11.64
N THR A 44 15.11 -2.59 12.28
CA THR A 44 16.49 -2.91 12.64
C THR A 44 17.07 -4.09 11.85
N SER A 45 16.29 -4.71 10.95
CA SER A 45 16.76 -5.80 10.11
C SER A 45 17.94 -5.34 9.23
N ASP A 46 18.96 -6.18 9.15
CA ASP A 46 20.11 -5.98 8.27
C ASP A 46 19.88 -6.59 6.88
N GLU A 47 20.79 -6.33 5.97
CA GLU A 47 20.71 -6.85 4.58
C GLU A 47 20.66 -8.38 4.53
N ALA A 48 21.41 -9.07 5.39
CA ALA A 48 21.47 -10.53 5.40
C ALA A 48 20.11 -11.14 5.78
N ALA A 49 19.45 -10.58 6.80
CA ALA A 49 18.11 -10.98 7.22
C ALA A 49 17.09 -10.74 6.08
N VAL A 50 17.14 -9.56 5.44
CA VAL A 50 16.22 -9.25 4.32
C VAL A 50 16.45 -10.19 3.13
N ARG A 51 17.70 -10.47 2.76
CA ARG A 51 18.00 -11.41 1.67
C ARG A 51 17.56 -12.84 1.98
N SER A 52 17.58 -13.26 3.25
CA SER A 52 17.02 -14.55 3.67
C SER A 52 15.52 -14.62 3.43
N ILE A 53 14.79 -13.54 3.73
CA ILE A 53 13.34 -13.43 3.44
C ILE A 53 13.08 -13.53 1.93
N VAL A 54 13.86 -12.80 1.12
CA VAL A 54 13.76 -12.86 -0.36
C VAL A 54 14.02 -14.27 -0.87
N ALA A 55 15.03 -14.97 -0.34
CA ALA A 55 15.32 -16.35 -0.71
C ALA A 55 14.14 -17.29 -0.39
N SER A 56 13.53 -17.12 0.78
CA SER A 56 12.34 -17.90 1.18
C SER A 56 11.13 -17.66 0.28
N ALA A 57 10.88 -16.40 -0.13
CA ALA A 57 9.81 -16.08 -1.09
C ALA A 57 10.08 -16.74 -2.46
N ARG A 58 11.34 -16.68 -2.93
CA ARG A 58 11.76 -17.32 -4.17
C ARG A 58 11.62 -18.85 -4.13
N GLU A 59 11.97 -19.47 -3.00
CA GLU A 59 11.80 -20.92 -2.79
C GLU A 59 10.31 -21.31 -2.84
N ALA A 60 9.43 -20.49 -2.27
CA ALA A 60 7.99 -20.68 -2.36
C ALA A 60 7.41 -20.40 -3.76
N GLY A 61 8.20 -19.82 -4.67
CA GLY A 61 7.78 -19.46 -6.03
C GLY A 61 6.79 -18.31 -6.09
N ILE A 62 6.86 -17.36 -5.13
CA ILE A 62 6.03 -16.16 -5.09
C ILE A 62 6.89 -14.89 -5.23
N GLU A 63 6.38 -13.87 -5.92
CA GLU A 63 7.05 -12.58 -6.07
C GLU A 63 6.78 -11.69 -4.86
N LEU A 64 7.73 -10.80 -4.52
CA LEU A 64 7.50 -9.70 -3.59
C LEU A 64 7.12 -8.46 -4.41
N SER A 65 5.95 -7.88 -4.17
CA SER A 65 5.43 -6.76 -5.00
C SER A 65 5.82 -5.38 -4.49
N SER A 66 5.93 -5.22 -3.20
CA SER A 66 6.10 -3.94 -2.52
C SER A 66 6.36 -4.16 -1.02
N LEU A 67 6.68 -3.07 -0.33
CA LEU A 67 6.86 -3.05 1.11
C LEU A 67 5.92 -2.02 1.74
N SER A 68 5.15 -2.41 2.75
CA SER A 68 4.26 -1.51 3.47
C SER A 68 4.57 -1.44 4.97
N THR A 69 3.99 -0.47 5.65
CA THR A 69 4.11 -0.34 7.11
C THR A 69 2.91 0.36 7.73
N GLY A 70 2.47 -0.12 8.90
CA GLY A 70 1.50 0.57 9.75
C GLY A 70 2.12 1.67 10.61
N LEU A 71 3.45 1.82 10.63
CA LEU A 71 4.14 2.76 11.52
C LEU A 71 3.87 4.23 11.19
N GLY A 72 3.45 4.54 9.95
CA GLY A 72 3.04 5.90 9.57
C GLY A 72 1.84 6.43 10.35
N TRP A 73 0.99 5.56 10.89
CA TRP A 73 -0.10 5.95 11.79
C TRP A 73 0.39 6.39 13.17
N ARG A 74 1.48 5.80 13.65
CA ARG A 74 2.08 6.12 14.95
C ARG A 74 3.13 7.22 14.85
N TYR A 75 3.88 7.26 13.76
CA TYR A 75 4.99 8.19 13.52
C TYR A 75 4.82 8.89 12.15
N PRO A 76 3.75 9.71 11.98
CA PRO A 76 3.52 10.38 10.71
C PRO A 76 4.57 11.46 10.45
N LEU A 77 4.98 11.60 9.18
CA LEU A 77 5.85 12.71 8.73
C LEU A 77 5.28 14.08 9.04
N ALA A 78 3.95 14.18 9.12
CA ALA A 78 3.23 15.42 9.39
C ALA A 78 2.81 15.59 10.85
N SER A 79 3.45 14.90 11.79
CA SER A 79 3.20 15.11 13.21
C SER A 79 3.51 16.55 13.61
N MET A 80 2.73 17.12 14.54
CA MET A 80 3.06 18.41 15.15
C MET A 80 4.31 18.33 16.02
N ASP A 81 4.63 17.16 16.57
CA ASP A 81 5.85 16.90 17.33
C ASP A 81 7.04 16.59 16.42
N ALA A 82 8.12 17.37 16.56
CA ALA A 82 9.32 17.25 15.72
C ALA A 82 10.03 15.88 15.88
N ALA A 83 10.12 15.35 17.10
CA ALA A 83 10.77 14.07 17.34
C ALA A 83 10.00 12.91 16.69
N THR A 84 8.67 12.99 16.66
CA THR A 84 7.82 12.04 15.94
C THR A 84 8.05 12.12 14.43
N ARG A 85 8.18 13.33 13.85
CA ARG A 85 8.51 13.51 12.42
C ARG A 85 9.87 12.91 12.08
N GLU A 86 10.89 13.17 12.90
CA GLU A 86 12.23 12.60 12.72
C GLU A 86 12.20 11.07 12.74
N LYS A 87 11.47 10.48 13.69
CA LYS A 87 11.29 9.02 13.75
C LYS A 87 10.55 8.49 12.53
N GLY A 88 9.51 9.16 12.08
CA GLY A 88 8.78 8.82 10.86
C GLY A 88 9.68 8.85 9.62
N ALA A 89 10.50 9.90 9.48
CA ALA A 89 11.47 10.01 8.39
C ALA A 89 12.50 8.87 8.42
N ALA A 90 13.02 8.53 9.61
CA ALA A 90 13.96 7.42 9.78
C ALA A 90 13.34 6.07 9.40
N ILE A 91 12.05 5.84 9.73
CA ILE A 91 11.33 4.63 9.33
C ILE A 91 11.19 4.55 7.81
N ILE A 92 10.84 5.65 7.14
CA ILE A 92 10.70 5.68 5.68
C ILE A 92 12.06 5.47 5.01
N SER A 93 13.13 6.13 5.48
CA SER A 93 14.50 5.90 4.99
C SER A 93 14.91 4.43 5.12
N LYS A 94 14.63 3.80 6.28
CA LYS A 94 14.86 2.37 6.46
C LYS A 94 14.01 1.51 5.54
N SER A 95 12.76 1.88 5.30
CA SER A 95 11.88 1.16 4.36
C SER A 95 12.42 1.24 2.91
N LEU A 96 12.94 2.40 2.48
CA LEU A 96 13.60 2.56 1.18
C LEU A 96 14.85 1.66 1.06
N GLU A 97 15.64 1.58 2.13
CA GLU A 97 16.82 0.71 2.19
C GLU A 97 16.41 -0.78 2.06
N VAL A 98 15.44 -1.21 2.86
CA VAL A 98 14.92 -2.58 2.86
C VAL A 98 14.30 -2.92 1.50
N ALA A 99 13.50 -2.04 0.91
CA ALA A 99 12.90 -2.24 -0.42
C ALA A 99 13.98 -2.43 -1.50
N ASN A 100 15.07 -1.67 -1.44
CA ASN A 100 16.21 -1.83 -2.34
C ASN A 100 16.88 -3.20 -2.16
N TRP A 101 17.12 -3.64 -0.92
CA TRP A 101 17.67 -4.98 -0.65
C TRP A 101 16.74 -6.12 -1.10
N MET A 102 15.42 -5.89 -1.02
CA MET A 102 14.40 -6.82 -1.50
C MET A 102 14.28 -6.84 -3.03
N SER A 103 14.80 -5.84 -3.72
CA SER A 103 14.59 -5.58 -5.15
C SER A 103 13.11 -5.35 -5.48
N VAL A 104 12.35 -4.72 -4.56
CA VAL A 104 11.02 -4.18 -4.83
C VAL A 104 11.12 -2.68 -5.08
N ASP A 105 10.26 -2.17 -5.95
CA ASP A 105 10.35 -0.82 -6.47
C ASP A 105 9.51 0.22 -5.73
N THR A 106 8.67 -0.18 -4.77
CA THR A 106 7.72 0.73 -4.12
C THR A 106 7.55 0.42 -2.64
N ILE A 107 7.55 1.47 -1.82
CA ILE A 107 7.11 1.45 -0.43
C ILE A 107 5.78 2.19 -0.28
N LEU A 108 4.90 1.72 0.61
CA LEU A 108 3.66 2.41 0.98
C LEU A 108 3.92 3.39 2.13
N VAL A 109 3.45 4.63 1.98
CA VAL A 109 3.57 5.67 3.00
C VAL A 109 2.24 6.37 3.24
N VAL A 110 1.81 6.42 4.52
CA VAL A 110 0.76 7.31 5.01
C VAL A 110 1.46 8.52 5.65
N PRO A 111 1.54 9.69 4.97
CA PRO A 111 2.44 10.76 5.39
C PRO A 111 1.90 11.59 6.56
N GLY A 112 0.59 11.57 6.81
CA GLY A 112 -0.03 12.38 7.84
C GLY A 112 -1.45 11.98 8.17
N VAL A 113 -1.95 12.47 9.30
CA VAL A 113 -3.33 12.29 9.77
C VAL A 113 -3.84 13.63 10.26
N VAL A 114 -4.97 14.10 9.72
CA VAL A 114 -5.64 15.33 10.17
C VAL A 114 -6.55 14.99 11.36
N ASN A 115 -6.42 15.76 12.43
CA ASN A 115 -7.25 15.66 13.63
C ASN A 115 -7.35 17.05 14.31
N PRO A 116 -8.12 17.21 15.41
CA PRO A 116 -8.27 18.50 16.05
C PRO A 116 -6.97 19.20 16.49
N ASP A 117 -5.91 18.41 16.77
CA ASP A 117 -4.61 18.91 17.21
C ASP A 117 -3.57 18.97 16.06
N ALA A 118 -3.96 18.54 14.87
CA ALA A 118 -3.13 18.53 13.66
C ALA A 118 -3.91 19.15 12.49
N PRO A 119 -3.86 20.48 12.33
CA PRO A 119 -4.59 21.22 11.31
C PRO A 119 -4.19 20.81 9.89
N TYR A 120 -5.14 20.85 8.95
CA TYR A 120 -4.98 20.36 7.59
C TYR A 120 -3.81 20.99 6.83
N ASP A 121 -3.66 22.31 6.93
CA ASP A 121 -2.61 23.10 6.28
C ASP A 121 -1.21 22.79 6.85
N GLU A 122 -1.09 22.61 8.16
CA GLU A 122 0.16 22.20 8.80
C GLU A 122 0.51 20.75 8.45
N VAL A 123 -0.48 19.83 8.41
CA VAL A 123 -0.29 18.45 7.95
C VAL A 123 0.19 18.43 6.50
N TYR A 124 -0.42 19.24 5.62
CA TYR A 124 0.00 19.37 4.22
C TYR A 124 1.45 19.83 4.11
N LYS A 125 1.80 20.88 4.83
CA LYS A 125 3.14 21.48 4.84
C LYS A 125 4.19 20.47 5.30
N TYR A 126 4.01 19.88 6.49
CA TYR A 126 5.01 18.94 7.05
C TYR A 126 5.10 17.64 6.24
N ALA A 127 4.00 17.10 5.73
CA ALA A 127 4.02 15.95 4.84
C ALA A 127 4.82 16.22 3.58
N LEU A 128 4.59 17.38 2.94
CA LEU A 128 5.30 17.77 1.72
C LEU A 128 6.79 18.01 1.98
N GLU A 129 7.14 18.72 3.06
CA GLU A 129 8.53 18.95 3.47
C GLU A 129 9.26 17.63 3.74
N GLY A 130 8.63 16.71 4.48
CA GLY A 130 9.19 15.40 4.79
C GLY A 130 9.41 14.53 3.55
N LEU A 131 8.45 14.50 2.62
CA LEU A 131 8.59 13.76 1.36
C LEU A 131 9.67 14.37 0.47
N LYS A 132 9.76 15.70 0.36
CA LYS A 132 10.84 16.38 -0.38
C LYS A 132 12.23 16.06 0.18
N ALA A 133 12.36 15.95 1.49
CA ALA A 133 13.63 15.60 2.13
C ALA A 133 14.05 14.14 1.85
N LEU A 134 13.08 13.22 1.72
CA LEU A 134 13.32 11.79 1.46
C LEU A 134 13.45 11.44 -0.02
N ALA A 135 12.90 12.25 -0.90
CA ALA A 135 12.86 12.01 -2.34
C ALA A 135 14.24 11.75 -2.97
N PRO A 136 15.32 12.50 -2.65
CA PRO A 136 16.65 12.20 -3.18
C PRO A 136 17.19 10.81 -2.80
N GLU A 137 16.81 10.29 -1.63
CA GLU A 137 17.17 8.93 -1.24
C GLU A 137 16.38 7.90 -2.05
N ALA A 138 15.09 8.10 -2.23
CA ALA A 138 14.23 7.25 -3.05
C ALA A 138 14.78 7.16 -4.49
N GLU A 139 15.18 8.29 -5.09
CA GLU A 139 15.78 8.36 -6.43
C GLU A 139 17.10 7.57 -6.50
N ARG A 140 18.01 7.77 -5.54
CA ARG A 140 19.30 7.04 -5.53
C ARG A 140 19.13 5.53 -5.40
N ARG A 141 18.07 5.08 -4.69
CA ARG A 141 17.78 3.66 -4.50
C ARG A 141 16.93 3.06 -5.61
N GLY A 142 16.36 3.89 -6.51
CA GLY A 142 15.42 3.45 -7.53
C GLY A 142 14.11 2.92 -6.97
N VAL A 143 13.67 3.44 -5.81
CA VAL A 143 12.45 3.02 -5.11
C VAL A 143 11.45 4.16 -5.09
N TYR A 144 10.18 3.88 -5.34
CA TYR A 144 9.10 4.86 -5.24
C TYR A 144 8.57 4.97 -3.81
N ILE A 145 8.31 6.20 -3.37
CA ILE A 145 7.49 6.48 -2.20
C ILE A 145 6.04 6.60 -2.69
N GLY A 146 5.25 5.57 -2.48
CA GLY A 146 3.83 5.54 -2.81
C GLY A 146 3.00 6.11 -1.67
N VAL A 147 2.45 7.31 -1.85
CA VAL A 147 1.51 7.92 -0.89
C VAL A 147 0.16 7.25 -1.04
N GLU A 148 -0.40 6.73 0.06
CA GLU A 148 -1.69 6.05 0.02
C GLU A 148 -2.86 6.99 0.30
N ASN A 149 -3.93 6.87 -0.47
CA ASN A 149 -5.23 7.45 -0.17
C ASN A 149 -5.96 6.59 0.87
N VAL A 150 -5.94 7.03 2.12
CA VAL A 150 -6.57 6.34 3.26
C VAL A 150 -7.56 7.25 4.00
N TRP A 151 -8.27 6.69 4.98
CA TRP A 151 -9.22 7.47 5.79
C TRP A 151 -8.55 8.24 6.93
N ASN A 152 -7.64 9.11 6.59
CA ASN A 152 -6.86 9.97 7.48
C ASN A 152 -7.30 11.45 7.47
N LYS A 153 -8.41 11.76 6.78
CA LYS A 153 -8.93 13.13 6.57
C LYS A 153 -7.94 14.05 5.85
N PHE A 154 -7.05 13.48 5.06
CA PHE A 154 -6.02 14.21 4.32
C PHE A 154 -6.04 13.82 2.84
N LEU A 155 -5.77 14.77 1.93
CA LEU A 155 -5.79 14.59 0.48
C LEU A 155 -7.13 14.03 -0.03
N LEU A 156 -8.22 14.76 0.27
CA LEU A 156 -9.59 14.30 0.10
C LEU A 156 -10.13 14.38 -1.34
N SER A 157 -9.37 14.90 -2.30
CA SER A 157 -9.77 14.93 -3.70
C SER A 157 -8.63 14.48 -4.63
N PRO A 158 -8.95 13.90 -5.80
CA PRO A 158 -7.92 13.44 -6.73
C PRO A 158 -7.08 14.58 -7.32
N LEU A 159 -7.66 15.79 -7.45
CA LEU A 159 -6.96 16.96 -7.95
C LEU A 159 -5.93 17.46 -6.93
N GLU A 160 -6.31 17.49 -5.66
CA GLU A 160 -5.41 17.84 -4.57
C GLU A 160 -4.30 16.80 -4.42
N PHE A 161 -4.66 15.51 -4.47
CA PHE A 161 -3.70 14.42 -4.37
C PHE A 161 -2.66 14.47 -5.50
N ALA A 162 -3.11 14.65 -6.75
CA ALA A 162 -2.22 14.78 -7.89
C ALA A 162 -1.27 15.99 -7.72
N ARG A 163 -1.81 17.14 -7.31
CA ARG A 163 -1.01 18.34 -7.05
C ARG A 163 0.00 18.11 -5.93
N PHE A 164 -0.39 17.48 -4.83
CA PHE A 164 0.49 17.18 -3.70
C PHE A 164 1.68 16.30 -4.13
N VAL A 165 1.42 15.26 -4.93
CA VAL A 165 2.48 14.41 -5.50
C VAL A 165 3.41 15.23 -6.40
N ASP A 166 2.86 16.05 -7.31
CA ASP A 166 3.65 16.87 -8.23
C ASP A 166 4.49 17.93 -7.50
N GLU A 167 3.97 18.51 -6.42
CA GLU A 167 4.66 19.50 -5.60
C GLU A 167 5.90 18.94 -4.88
N THR A 168 6.04 17.61 -4.76
CA THR A 168 7.28 17.00 -4.25
C THR A 168 8.46 17.23 -5.19
N GLY A 169 8.19 17.39 -6.48
CA GLY A 169 9.20 17.65 -7.51
C GLY A 169 10.05 16.43 -7.87
N SER A 170 9.70 15.23 -7.39
CA SER A 170 10.47 14.02 -7.63
C SER A 170 9.68 12.98 -8.44
N PRO A 171 10.29 12.33 -9.43
CA PRO A 171 9.67 11.23 -10.17
C PRO A 171 9.47 9.97 -9.31
N ASN A 172 10.18 9.88 -8.17
CA ASN A 172 10.12 8.74 -7.26
C ASN A 172 9.13 8.93 -6.09
N VAL A 173 8.30 9.96 -6.12
CA VAL A 173 7.11 10.09 -5.28
C VAL A 173 5.88 9.93 -6.14
N GLY A 174 4.96 9.04 -5.74
CA GLY A 174 3.75 8.74 -6.50
C GLY A 174 2.60 8.35 -5.61
N ALA A 175 1.53 7.84 -6.22
CA ALA A 175 0.37 7.34 -5.52
C ALA A 175 0.46 5.82 -5.31
N TYR A 176 0.17 5.38 -4.11
CA TYR A 176 -0.24 4.01 -3.79
C TYR A 176 -1.77 4.04 -3.74
N PHE A 177 -2.43 3.67 -4.82
CA PHE A 177 -3.86 3.91 -4.97
C PHE A 177 -4.67 2.76 -4.36
N ASP A 178 -5.62 3.08 -3.48
CA ASP A 178 -6.58 2.11 -2.95
C ASP A 178 -7.99 2.42 -3.45
N ALA A 179 -8.60 1.45 -4.16
CA ALA A 179 -9.91 1.62 -4.78
C ALA A 179 -11.06 1.65 -3.76
N GLY A 180 -10.98 0.84 -2.70
CA GLY A 180 -12.03 0.73 -1.69
C GLY A 180 -12.10 1.96 -0.77
N ASN A 181 -10.94 2.54 -0.44
CA ASN A 181 -10.85 3.73 0.40
C ASN A 181 -11.57 4.94 -0.22
N ILE A 182 -11.69 5.00 -1.54
CA ILE A 182 -12.31 6.13 -2.25
C ILE A 182 -13.83 6.08 -2.23
N LEU A 183 -14.43 4.92 -2.16
CA LEU A 183 -15.86 4.75 -2.42
C LEU A 183 -16.77 5.53 -1.43
N GLN A 184 -16.25 5.87 -0.25
CA GLN A 184 -16.99 6.67 0.73
C GLN A 184 -17.25 8.11 0.25
N TYR A 185 -16.34 8.69 -0.56
CA TYR A 185 -16.39 10.12 -0.93
C TYR A 185 -16.03 10.41 -2.39
N GLY A 186 -15.93 9.36 -3.22
CA GLY A 186 -15.59 9.53 -4.63
C GLY A 186 -15.83 8.28 -5.45
N TYR A 187 -15.36 8.32 -6.69
CA TYR A 187 -15.44 7.22 -7.64
C TYR A 187 -14.03 6.78 -8.05
N PRO A 188 -13.64 5.52 -7.79
CA PRO A 188 -12.28 5.04 -8.01
C PRO A 188 -11.78 5.22 -9.45
N ASP A 189 -12.63 4.96 -10.45
CA ASP A 189 -12.29 5.13 -11.87
C ASP A 189 -11.97 6.58 -12.24
N GLN A 190 -12.63 7.56 -11.60
CA GLN A 190 -12.31 8.98 -11.82
C GLN A 190 -10.99 9.35 -11.17
N TRP A 191 -10.69 8.83 -9.99
CA TRP A 191 -9.40 9.03 -9.32
C TRP A 191 -8.26 8.46 -10.15
N ILE A 192 -8.38 7.21 -10.61
CA ILE A 192 -7.38 6.56 -11.46
C ILE A 192 -7.06 7.40 -12.69
N ARG A 193 -8.09 7.88 -13.39
CA ARG A 193 -7.91 8.71 -14.59
C ARG A 193 -7.18 10.02 -14.30
N ILE A 194 -7.47 10.67 -13.15
CA ILE A 194 -6.86 11.95 -12.76
C ILE A 194 -5.41 11.74 -12.28
N LEU A 195 -5.16 10.71 -11.50
CA LEU A 195 -3.83 10.39 -11.00
C LEU A 195 -2.90 9.90 -12.13
N GLY A 196 -3.43 9.14 -13.10
CA GLY A 196 -2.69 8.70 -14.28
C GLY A 196 -1.38 7.98 -13.91
N SER A 197 -0.28 8.34 -14.56
CA SER A 197 1.05 7.74 -14.37
C SER A 197 1.67 7.96 -12.97
N ARG A 198 1.04 8.78 -12.13
CA ARG A 198 1.45 8.94 -10.72
C ARG A 198 1.18 7.68 -9.91
N ILE A 199 0.23 6.82 -10.33
CA ILE A 199 -0.04 5.54 -9.66
C ILE A 199 1.15 4.61 -9.88
N LYS A 200 1.75 4.15 -8.76
CA LYS A 200 2.88 3.22 -8.75
C LYS A 200 2.48 1.82 -8.30
N LYS A 201 1.53 1.72 -7.37
CA LYS A 201 0.95 0.44 -6.91
C LYS A 201 -0.53 0.62 -6.61
N VAL A 202 -1.26 -0.49 -6.57
CA VAL A 202 -2.70 -0.50 -6.33
C VAL A 202 -3.05 -1.50 -5.24
N HIS A 203 -3.71 -1.00 -4.19
CA HIS A 203 -4.45 -1.81 -3.24
C HIS A 203 -5.91 -1.98 -3.69
N VAL A 204 -6.46 -3.14 -3.41
CA VAL A 204 -7.85 -3.47 -3.71
C VAL A 204 -8.51 -4.09 -2.50
N LYS A 205 -9.60 -3.47 -2.09
CA LYS A 205 -10.61 -3.98 -1.16
C LYS A 205 -11.96 -3.47 -1.62
N ASP A 206 -13.00 -4.17 -1.26
CA ASP A 206 -14.35 -3.69 -1.56
C ASP A 206 -14.95 -2.95 -0.38
N PHE A 207 -16.03 -2.22 -0.61
CA PHE A 207 -16.66 -1.40 0.41
C PHE A 207 -18.17 -1.35 0.19
N LYS A 208 -18.94 -1.55 1.26
CA LYS A 208 -20.40 -1.44 1.28
C LYS A 208 -20.80 -0.02 1.66
N SER A 209 -21.18 0.78 0.67
CA SER A 209 -21.49 2.20 0.83
C SER A 209 -22.63 2.47 1.81
N ASN A 210 -23.59 1.53 1.93
CA ASN A 210 -24.71 1.66 2.87
C ASN A 210 -24.31 1.55 4.35
N ILE A 211 -23.11 1.00 4.66
CA ILE A 211 -22.58 0.91 6.03
C ILE A 211 -21.86 2.19 6.40
N ASN A 212 -21.14 2.78 5.45
CA ASN A 212 -20.50 4.10 5.56
C ASN A 212 -19.55 4.29 6.77
N ASN A 213 -18.88 3.24 7.20
CA ASN A 213 -17.80 3.27 8.21
C ASN A 213 -16.84 2.10 7.98
N GLY A 214 -15.75 2.01 8.77
CA GLY A 214 -14.69 0.99 8.55
C GLY A 214 -15.18 -0.47 8.58
N THR A 215 -16.34 -0.77 9.16
CA THR A 215 -16.92 -2.12 9.12
C THR A 215 -17.56 -2.45 7.76
N GLY A 216 -17.65 -1.48 6.85
CA GLY A 216 -18.11 -1.67 5.48
C GLY A 216 -17.08 -2.30 4.55
N PHE A 217 -15.80 -2.32 4.92
CA PHE A 217 -14.79 -2.99 4.11
C PHE A 217 -15.04 -4.50 4.02
N CYS A 218 -14.88 -5.04 2.84
CA CYS A 218 -15.14 -6.46 2.56
C CYS A 218 -14.25 -6.97 1.41
N ASN A 219 -14.32 -8.26 1.14
CA ASN A 219 -13.57 -8.86 0.04
C ASN A 219 -14.05 -8.33 -1.32
N PRO A 220 -13.18 -8.26 -2.33
CA PRO A 220 -13.57 -7.90 -3.69
C PRO A 220 -14.80 -8.70 -4.18
N LEU A 221 -15.69 -8.04 -4.90
CA LEU A 221 -16.99 -8.54 -5.39
C LEU A 221 -18.09 -8.68 -4.31
N GLN A 222 -17.86 -8.23 -3.09
CA GLN A 222 -18.86 -8.27 -2.02
C GLN A 222 -19.44 -6.89 -1.65
N GLY A 223 -18.91 -5.82 -2.23
CA GLY A 223 -19.32 -4.43 -2.00
C GLY A 223 -19.79 -3.73 -3.27
N ASP A 224 -19.60 -2.43 -3.30
CA ASP A 224 -20.13 -1.54 -4.33
C ASP A 224 -19.05 -0.94 -5.24
N VAL A 225 -17.77 -1.37 -5.13
CA VAL A 225 -16.70 -0.90 -6.01
C VAL A 225 -17.01 -1.31 -7.45
N PRO A 226 -17.04 -0.36 -8.41
CA PRO A 226 -17.38 -0.66 -9.79
C PRO A 226 -16.19 -1.28 -10.52
N TRP A 227 -15.87 -2.53 -10.23
CA TRP A 227 -14.64 -3.23 -10.65
C TRP A 227 -14.36 -3.18 -12.15
N ALA A 228 -15.40 -3.33 -12.98
CA ALA A 228 -15.23 -3.23 -14.43
C ALA A 228 -14.72 -1.83 -14.87
N LYS A 229 -15.19 -0.75 -14.20
CA LYS A 229 -14.71 0.61 -14.46
C LYS A 229 -13.30 0.82 -13.89
N VAL A 230 -13.00 0.26 -12.72
CA VAL A 230 -11.66 0.33 -12.10
C VAL A 230 -10.66 -0.34 -13.02
N ARG A 231 -10.91 -1.56 -13.49
CA ARG A 231 -10.05 -2.27 -14.45
C ARG A 231 -9.83 -1.45 -15.72
N ALA A 232 -10.92 -1.02 -16.36
CA ALA A 232 -10.83 -0.23 -17.59
C ALA A 232 -10.05 1.07 -17.41
N ALA A 233 -10.17 1.73 -16.27
CA ALA A 233 -9.43 2.94 -15.96
C ALA A 233 -7.93 2.67 -15.76
N LEU A 234 -7.55 1.58 -15.09
CA LEU A 234 -6.15 1.16 -14.93
C LEU A 234 -5.52 0.81 -16.27
N GLU A 235 -6.23 0.04 -17.11
CA GLU A 235 -5.80 -0.28 -18.47
C GLU A 235 -5.62 0.98 -19.32
N ALA A 236 -6.54 1.95 -19.22
CA ALA A 236 -6.49 3.19 -19.97
C ALA A 236 -5.30 4.10 -19.63
N ILE A 237 -4.78 4.04 -18.41
CA ILE A 237 -3.56 4.75 -18.00
C ILE A 237 -2.27 3.93 -18.24
N GLY A 238 -2.38 2.72 -18.79
CA GLY A 238 -1.26 1.82 -19.05
C GLY A 238 -0.71 1.13 -17.81
N TYR A 239 -1.47 1.02 -16.73
CA TYR A 239 -1.05 0.31 -15.52
C TYR A 239 -1.13 -1.21 -15.75
N ASP A 240 0.01 -1.90 -15.67
CA ASP A 240 0.12 -3.37 -15.84
C ASP A 240 0.96 -4.03 -14.74
N GLU A 241 0.98 -3.44 -13.56
CA GLU A 241 1.70 -3.92 -12.40
C GLU A 241 0.82 -4.82 -11.50
N TYR A 242 1.10 -4.82 -10.20
CA TYR A 242 0.38 -5.60 -9.21
C TYR A 242 -0.88 -4.91 -8.72
N VAL A 243 -1.96 -5.69 -8.59
CA VAL A 243 -3.17 -5.31 -7.83
C VAL A 243 -3.22 -6.18 -6.58
N THR A 244 -3.00 -5.57 -5.44
CA THR A 244 -2.78 -6.29 -4.17
C THR A 244 -4.01 -6.19 -3.28
N GLY A 245 -4.59 -7.36 -2.93
CA GLY A 245 -5.70 -7.44 -1.97
C GLY A 245 -5.23 -7.03 -0.57
N GLU A 246 -5.88 -6.02 0.01
CA GLU A 246 -5.70 -5.60 1.40
C GLU A 246 -7.04 -5.67 2.11
N VAL A 247 -7.37 -6.84 2.63
CA VAL A 247 -8.67 -7.13 3.23
C VAL A 247 -8.51 -7.91 4.53
N GLU A 248 -9.53 -7.89 5.41
CA GLU A 248 -9.51 -8.74 6.59
C GLU A 248 -9.66 -10.21 6.16
N GLY A 249 -8.69 -11.05 6.54
CA GLY A 249 -8.71 -12.48 6.26
C GLY A 249 -9.79 -13.23 7.05
N TYR A 250 -10.18 -14.41 6.59
CA TYR A 250 -11.10 -15.26 7.33
C TYR A 250 -10.46 -15.73 8.64
N LYS A 251 -11.18 -15.58 9.76
CA LYS A 251 -10.72 -16.03 11.09
C LYS A 251 -10.72 -17.56 11.21
N VAL A 252 -11.62 -18.21 10.45
CA VAL A 252 -11.74 -19.67 10.38
C VAL A 252 -11.58 -20.05 8.90
N TYR A 253 -10.79 -21.08 8.64
CA TYR A 253 -10.43 -21.51 7.29
C TYR A 253 -9.76 -20.41 6.44
N PRO A 254 -8.62 -19.85 6.90
CA PRO A 254 -7.95 -18.73 6.20
C PRO A 254 -7.55 -19.09 4.77
N GLU A 255 -7.22 -20.37 4.48
CA GLU A 255 -6.88 -20.87 3.14
C GLU A 255 -8.06 -20.67 2.16
N LEU A 256 -9.27 -20.95 2.62
CA LEU A 256 -10.48 -20.74 1.82
C LEU A 256 -10.72 -19.25 1.55
N GLY A 257 -10.50 -18.40 2.56
CA GLY A 257 -10.60 -16.95 2.41
C GLY A 257 -9.61 -16.41 1.38
N LEU A 258 -8.35 -16.82 1.47
CA LEU A 258 -7.31 -16.43 0.52
C LEU A 258 -7.63 -16.89 -0.90
N LYS A 259 -8.14 -18.14 -1.06
CA LYS A 259 -8.56 -18.62 -2.38
C LYS A 259 -9.71 -17.81 -2.95
N HIS A 260 -10.72 -17.45 -2.15
CA HIS A 260 -11.83 -16.60 -2.61
C HIS A 260 -11.33 -15.22 -3.05
N ILE A 261 -10.38 -14.62 -2.33
CA ILE A 261 -9.78 -13.34 -2.71
C ILE A 261 -9.02 -13.48 -4.03
N ALA A 262 -8.17 -14.50 -4.16
CA ALA A 262 -7.41 -14.74 -5.39
C ALA A 262 -8.32 -14.96 -6.60
N ASP A 263 -9.35 -15.79 -6.47
CA ASP A 263 -10.31 -16.07 -7.55
C ASP A 263 -11.08 -14.79 -7.94
N SER A 264 -11.48 -13.96 -6.96
CA SER A 264 -12.17 -12.68 -7.20
C SER A 264 -11.27 -11.69 -7.95
N LEU A 265 -10.01 -11.53 -7.51
CA LEU A 265 -9.05 -10.64 -8.18
C LEU A 265 -8.72 -11.13 -9.59
N ARG A 266 -8.60 -12.44 -9.77
CA ARG A 266 -8.35 -13.03 -11.10
C ARG A 266 -9.53 -12.79 -12.03
N ALA A 267 -10.75 -12.98 -11.57
CA ALA A 267 -11.96 -12.70 -12.35
C ALA A 267 -12.04 -11.23 -12.76
N VAL A 268 -11.65 -10.30 -11.88
CA VAL A 268 -11.67 -8.86 -12.18
C VAL A 268 -10.55 -8.48 -13.14
N PHE A 269 -9.30 -8.86 -12.88
CA PHE A 269 -8.12 -8.26 -13.51
C PHE A 269 -7.44 -9.13 -14.57
N GLN A 270 -7.78 -10.42 -14.66
CA GLN A 270 -7.19 -11.37 -15.62
C GLN A 270 -8.24 -12.08 -16.49
N GLY A 271 -9.54 -11.89 -16.20
CA GLY A 271 -10.67 -12.48 -16.93
C GLY A 271 -11.02 -11.75 -18.24
#